data_8c23d73f31f992f579e0f8f0a0b15a92
#
_entry.id   8c23d73f31f992f579e0f8f0a0b15a92
#
_cell.length_a   1.000
_cell.length_b   1.000
_cell.length_c   1.000
_cell.angle_alpha   90.00
_cell.angle_beta   90.00
_cell.angle_gamma   90.00
#
_symmetry.space_group_name_H-M   'P 1'
#
loop_
_entity.id
_entity.type
_entity.pdbx_description
1 polymer ?
#
loop_
_entity_poly.entity_id
_entity_poly.type
_entity_poly.pdbx_seq_one_letter_code
_entity_poly.pdbx_strand_id
1 'polypeptide(L)'
;MAKGVFIDRGGSRFEATELARGPWDPNAQHGGAAAALLMRAFEQLPAESDELLIARVTYELLRPVPLGELGVEAEVVRPGRRVQLLEGAVRTPDGAEAVRARALRVRRADLDGARSTEVAPPPPGPETGEERPPAFTAPSSPTFFPGAIEIRFVAGGFGGGPATGWFRLKAPLVEGEEPSPLQRLAAAADFGNGISTVLHWDEHLFINPDLTVYLDREPVGEWIGLEARTTIAPDGIGTAESQLYDRRGRVGRASQALLIAPRA
;
A
#
# COMPACT_ATOMS: atom_id res chain seq x y z
N MET A 1 0.58 -3.87 -25.34
CA MET A 1 1.15 -3.54 -24.02
C MET A 1 0.32 -4.23 -22.94
N ALA A 2 0.90 -4.60 -21.81
CA ALA A 2 0.14 -5.17 -20.70
C ALA A 2 -0.79 -4.06 -20.13
N LYS A 3 -2.05 -4.41 -19.86
CA LYS A 3 -3.04 -3.49 -19.26
C LYS A 3 -2.56 -3.06 -17.86
N GLY A 4 -2.45 -1.76 -17.61
CA GLY A 4 -2.06 -1.20 -16.32
C GLY A 4 -3.22 -1.12 -15.33
N VAL A 5 -2.89 -0.95 -14.03
CA VAL A 5 -3.86 -0.61 -12.99
C VAL A 5 -4.47 0.76 -13.29
N PHE A 6 -3.64 1.68 -13.78
CA PHE A 6 -4.02 3.02 -14.22
C PHE A 6 -3.56 3.28 -15.65
N ILE A 7 -4.31 4.15 -16.35
CA ILE A 7 -3.95 4.73 -17.64
C ILE A 7 -3.69 6.22 -17.42
N ASP A 8 -2.50 6.71 -17.78
CA ASP A 8 -2.19 8.14 -17.75
C ASP A 8 -2.93 8.86 -18.90
N ARG A 9 -3.74 9.85 -18.57
CA ARG A 9 -4.52 10.68 -19.51
C ARG A 9 -3.89 12.07 -19.72
N GLY A 10 -2.71 12.31 -19.13
CA GLY A 10 -2.00 13.57 -19.17
C GLY A 10 -2.57 14.63 -18.22
N GLY A 11 -1.74 15.63 -17.88
CA GLY A 11 -2.16 16.74 -17.01
C GLY A 11 -2.58 16.31 -15.61
N SER A 12 -1.89 15.36 -15.00
CA SER A 12 -2.22 14.81 -13.69
C SER A 12 -3.58 14.08 -13.64
N ARG A 13 -4.14 13.68 -14.77
CA ARG A 13 -5.37 12.89 -14.87
C ARG A 13 -5.05 11.44 -15.17
N PHE A 14 -5.72 10.55 -14.47
CA PHE A 14 -5.60 9.10 -14.62
C PHE A 14 -6.95 8.46 -14.77
N GLU A 15 -6.98 7.28 -15.36
CA GLU A 15 -8.14 6.41 -15.39
C GLU A 15 -7.81 5.11 -14.67
N ALA A 16 -8.50 4.86 -13.55
CA ALA A 16 -8.41 3.60 -12.84
C ALA A 16 -9.15 2.51 -13.63
N THR A 17 -8.44 1.47 -14.00
CA THR A 17 -9.02 0.31 -14.70
C THR A 17 -9.66 -0.64 -13.68
N GLU A 18 -10.33 -1.69 -14.19
CA GLU A 18 -10.87 -2.74 -13.32
C GLU A 18 -9.80 -3.46 -12.48
N LEU A 19 -8.54 -3.41 -12.91
CA LEU A 19 -7.42 -3.93 -12.10
C LEU A 19 -7.17 -3.17 -10.81
N ALA A 20 -7.73 -1.96 -10.64
CA ALA A 20 -7.68 -1.21 -9.39
C ALA A 20 -8.78 -1.62 -8.39
N ARG A 21 -9.82 -2.36 -8.83
CA ARG A 21 -11.03 -2.65 -8.04
C ARG A 21 -10.70 -3.33 -6.72
N GLY A 22 -11.28 -2.81 -5.64
CA GLY A 22 -11.23 -3.38 -4.29
C GLY A 22 -12.31 -4.44 -4.06
N PRO A 23 -12.28 -5.07 -2.87
CA PRO A 23 -13.23 -6.12 -2.53
C PRO A 23 -14.54 -5.59 -1.91
N TRP A 24 -14.56 -4.34 -1.43
CA TRP A 24 -15.67 -3.81 -0.63
C TRP A 24 -16.84 -3.30 -1.47
N ASP A 25 -16.54 -2.60 -2.56
CA ASP A 25 -17.50 -1.99 -3.48
C ASP A 25 -17.06 -2.28 -4.92
N PRO A 26 -17.96 -2.80 -5.78
CA PRO A 26 -17.63 -3.09 -7.18
C PRO A 26 -17.22 -1.85 -8.00
N ASN A 27 -17.57 -0.66 -7.53
CA ASN A 27 -17.25 0.61 -8.18
C ASN A 27 -16.08 1.35 -7.55
N ALA A 28 -15.47 0.80 -6.50
CA ALA A 28 -14.36 1.43 -5.79
C ALA A 28 -13.05 0.66 -5.92
N GLN A 29 -11.96 1.41 -5.82
CA GLN A 29 -10.60 0.89 -5.83
C GLN A 29 -10.23 0.25 -4.49
N HIS A 30 -9.22 -0.61 -4.51
CA HIS A 30 -8.44 -1.00 -3.34
C HIS A 30 -7.56 0.17 -2.90
N GLY A 31 -7.49 0.45 -1.59
CA GLY A 31 -6.67 1.57 -1.07
C GLY A 31 -5.21 1.49 -1.48
N GLY A 32 -4.63 0.28 -1.57
CA GLY A 32 -3.26 0.06 -2.05
C GLY A 32 -3.02 0.51 -3.49
N ALA A 33 -4.02 0.47 -4.36
CA ALA A 33 -3.89 1.00 -5.72
C ALA A 33 -3.71 2.53 -5.70
N ALA A 34 -4.60 3.25 -5.00
CA ALA A 34 -4.51 4.69 -4.84
C ALA A 34 -3.23 5.13 -4.09
N ALA A 35 -2.82 4.37 -3.06
CA ALA A 35 -1.59 4.62 -2.32
C ALA A 35 -0.35 4.51 -3.22
N ALA A 36 -0.28 3.49 -4.08
CA ALA A 36 0.81 3.32 -5.03
C ALA A 36 0.87 4.45 -6.07
N LEU A 37 -0.29 4.91 -6.54
CA LEU A 37 -0.37 6.03 -7.49
C LEU A 37 0.11 7.35 -6.86
N LEU A 38 -0.24 7.63 -5.60
CA LEU A 38 0.30 8.77 -4.85
C LEU A 38 1.80 8.63 -4.57
N MET A 39 2.28 7.42 -4.27
CA MET A 39 3.71 7.16 -4.13
C MET A 39 4.48 7.53 -5.41
N ARG A 40 3.96 7.11 -6.58
CA ARG A 40 4.52 7.52 -7.87
C ARG A 40 4.58 9.05 -8.02
N ALA A 41 3.50 9.75 -7.67
CA ALA A 41 3.47 11.20 -7.73
C ALA A 41 4.52 11.84 -6.81
N PHE A 42 4.71 11.31 -5.60
CA PHE A 42 5.76 11.78 -4.69
C PHE A 42 7.18 11.54 -5.23
N GLU A 43 7.43 10.38 -5.85
CA GLU A 43 8.74 10.06 -6.44
C GLU A 43 9.11 11.03 -7.56
N GLN A 44 8.13 11.53 -8.31
CA GLN A 44 8.34 12.48 -9.43
C GLN A 44 8.57 13.93 -8.99
N LEU A 45 8.30 14.26 -7.72
CA LEU A 45 8.57 15.61 -7.23
C LEU A 45 10.06 15.88 -7.11
N PRO A 46 10.50 17.11 -7.41
CA PRO A 46 11.90 17.48 -7.31
C PRO A 46 12.42 17.30 -5.88
N ALA A 47 13.63 16.77 -5.78
CA ALA A 47 14.37 16.69 -4.53
C ALA A 47 15.61 17.60 -4.64
N GLU A 48 15.97 18.26 -3.54
CA GLU A 48 17.18 19.10 -3.50
C GLU A 48 18.48 18.27 -3.49
N SER A 49 18.39 16.96 -3.32
CA SER A 49 19.49 16.00 -3.34
C SER A 49 18.96 14.58 -3.55
N ASP A 50 19.71 13.77 -4.31
CA ASP A 50 19.46 12.34 -4.49
C ASP A 50 19.60 11.52 -3.18
N GLU A 51 20.15 12.15 -2.14
CA GLU A 51 20.23 11.56 -0.80
C GLU A 51 18.91 11.67 0.00
N LEU A 52 17.89 12.41 -0.51
CA LEU A 52 16.59 12.52 0.16
C LEU A 52 15.71 11.33 -0.19
N LEU A 53 15.49 10.45 0.78
CA LEU A 53 14.65 9.27 0.67
C LEU A 53 13.34 9.44 1.40
N ILE A 54 12.26 8.85 0.88
CA ILE A 54 10.98 8.78 1.58
C ILE A 54 11.14 7.88 2.80
N ALA A 55 11.07 8.47 4.01
CA ALA A 55 11.17 7.77 5.29
C ALA A 55 9.80 7.50 5.92
N ARG A 56 8.76 8.24 5.53
CA ARG A 56 7.38 8.03 5.98
C ARG A 56 6.39 8.50 4.93
N VAL A 57 5.30 7.76 4.78
CA VAL A 57 4.07 8.25 4.13
C VAL A 57 2.88 7.90 5.00
N THR A 58 1.98 8.88 5.21
CA THR A 58 0.67 8.68 5.84
C THR A 58 -0.39 8.99 4.79
N TYR A 59 -1.31 8.06 4.59
CA TYR A 59 -2.48 8.18 3.73
C TYR A 59 -3.72 8.25 4.58
N GLU A 60 -4.60 9.21 4.30
CA GLU A 60 -5.95 9.34 4.85
C GLU A 60 -6.94 8.94 3.76
N LEU A 61 -7.66 7.84 3.95
CA LEU A 61 -8.67 7.32 3.03
C LEU A 61 -10.01 7.96 3.39
N LEU A 62 -10.27 9.14 2.83
CA LEU A 62 -11.38 10.01 3.24
C LEU A 62 -12.74 9.51 2.73
N ARG A 63 -12.74 8.77 1.62
CA ARG A 63 -13.93 8.18 1.01
C ARG A 63 -13.54 7.08 0.01
N PRO A 64 -14.48 6.23 -0.44
CA PRO A 64 -14.21 5.28 -1.51
C PRO A 64 -13.65 5.99 -2.75
N VAL A 65 -12.53 5.49 -3.29
CA VAL A 65 -11.92 6.00 -4.51
C VAL A 65 -12.63 5.35 -5.70
N PRO A 66 -13.30 6.08 -6.59
CA PRO A 66 -14.04 5.46 -7.70
C PRO A 66 -13.12 4.82 -8.73
N LEU A 67 -13.62 3.85 -9.49
CA LEU A 67 -13.03 3.42 -10.76
C LEU A 67 -13.27 4.53 -11.82
N GLY A 68 -12.48 4.50 -12.92
CA GLY A 68 -12.57 5.49 -13.98
C GLY A 68 -11.70 6.72 -13.72
N GLU A 69 -12.15 7.89 -14.12
CA GLU A 69 -11.36 9.12 -14.11
C GLU A 69 -11.07 9.63 -12.69
N LEU A 70 -9.85 10.13 -12.49
CA LEU A 70 -9.41 10.80 -11.27
C LEU A 70 -8.24 11.76 -11.53
N GLY A 71 -8.09 12.73 -10.64
CA GLY A 71 -6.94 13.64 -10.60
C GLY A 71 -5.95 13.21 -9.52
N VAL A 72 -4.66 13.40 -9.79
CA VAL A 72 -3.59 13.18 -8.80
C VAL A 72 -2.73 14.42 -8.72
N GLU A 73 -2.66 15.00 -7.53
CA GLU A 73 -1.86 16.18 -7.26
C GLU A 73 -0.82 15.86 -6.21
N ALA A 74 0.38 16.42 -6.36
CA ALA A 74 1.42 16.33 -5.35
C ALA A 74 2.32 17.57 -5.43
N GLU A 75 2.79 18.02 -4.26
CA GLU A 75 3.66 19.17 -4.15
C GLU A 75 4.64 19.07 -2.97
N VAL A 76 5.69 19.89 -3.04
CA VAL A 76 6.63 20.08 -1.94
C VAL A 76 6.13 21.23 -1.08
N VAL A 77 5.49 20.93 0.06
CA VAL A 77 4.95 21.97 0.97
C VAL A 77 5.99 22.54 1.91
N ARG A 78 7.08 21.81 2.16
CA ARG A 78 8.23 22.28 2.90
C ARG A 78 9.51 21.82 2.23
N PRO A 79 10.22 22.69 1.49
CA PRO A 79 11.52 22.37 0.94
C PRO A 79 12.58 22.26 2.04
N GLY A 80 13.68 21.59 1.75
CA GLY A 80 14.79 21.48 2.68
C GLY A 80 15.80 20.41 2.30
N ARG A 81 17.06 20.69 2.57
CA ARG A 81 18.21 19.83 2.20
C ARG A 81 18.39 18.60 3.08
N ARG A 82 17.80 18.58 4.29
CA ARG A 82 17.88 17.44 5.25
C ARG A 82 16.56 16.76 5.46
N VAL A 83 15.49 17.55 5.41
CA VAL A 83 14.12 17.08 5.61
C VAL A 83 13.22 17.87 4.68
N GLN A 84 12.40 17.17 3.90
CA GLN A 84 11.43 17.73 2.98
C GLN A 84 10.07 17.13 3.25
N LEU A 85 9.02 17.97 3.30
CA LEU A 85 7.64 17.53 3.46
C LEU A 85 6.90 17.67 2.13
N LEU A 86 6.21 16.61 1.75
CA LEU A 86 5.38 16.52 0.56
C LEU A 86 3.93 16.34 0.96
N GLU A 87 3.02 16.90 0.18
CA GLU A 87 1.59 16.62 0.24
C GLU A 87 1.09 16.15 -1.12
N GLY A 88 0.04 15.33 -1.12
CA GLY A 88 -0.62 14.91 -2.34
C GLY A 88 -2.04 14.43 -2.07
N ALA A 89 -2.84 14.42 -3.12
CA ALA A 89 -4.23 13.99 -3.06
C ALA A 89 -4.64 13.22 -4.33
N VAL A 90 -5.53 12.26 -4.15
CA VAL A 90 -6.36 11.71 -5.23
C VAL A 90 -7.71 12.39 -5.16
N ARG A 91 -8.13 12.99 -6.29
CA ARG A 91 -9.41 13.70 -6.43
C ARG A 91 -10.35 12.95 -7.36
N THR A 92 -11.61 12.93 -7.00
CA THR A 92 -12.69 12.46 -7.84
C THR A 92 -13.00 13.48 -8.95
N PRO A 93 -13.75 13.12 -10.01
CA PRO A 93 -14.08 14.05 -11.12
C PRO A 93 -14.82 15.31 -10.69
N ASP A 94 -15.56 15.29 -9.58
CA ASP A 94 -16.22 16.45 -8.98
C ASP A 94 -15.28 17.32 -8.12
N GLY A 95 -13.98 16.99 -8.05
CA GLY A 95 -12.95 17.73 -7.34
C GLY A 95 -12.81 17.38 -5.86
N ALA A 96 -13.62 16.45 -5.33
CA ALA A 96 -13.53 16.06 -3.92
C ALA A 96 -12.28 15.20 -3.66
N GLU A 97 -11.63 15.39 -2.52
CA GLU A 97 -10.52 14.54 -2.10
C GLU A 97 -11.03 13.16 -1.67
N ALA A 98 -10.55 12.13 -2.33
CA ALA A 98 -10.80 10.74 -1.95
C ALA A 98 -9.68 10.19 -1.07
N VAL A 99 -8.44 10.54 -1.38
CA VAL A 99 -7.26 10.22 -0.56
C VAL A 99 -6.43 11.47 -0.40
N ARG A 100 -5.97 11.74 0.81
CA ARG A 100 -4.93 12.73 1.11
C ARG A 100 -3.70 11.99 1.63
N ALA A 101 -2.51 12.45 1.28
CA ALA A 101 -1.30 11.87 1.81
C ALA A 101 -0.24 12.92 2.13
N ARG A 102 0.58 12.62 3.15
CA ARG A 102 1.79 13.36 3.50
C ARG A 102 2.99 12.44 3.51
N ALA A 103 4.02 12.80 2.75
CA ALA A 103 5.27 12.08 2.76
C ALA A 103 6.39 12.93 3.37
N LEU A 104 7.28 12.27 4.09
CA LEU A 104 8.47 12.86 4.67
C LEU A 104 9.70 12.27 3.98
N ARG A 105 10.47 13.11 3.29
CA ARG A 105 11.80 12.76 2.83
C ARG A 105 12.83 13.17 3.89
N VAL A 106 13.78 12.28 4.16
CA VAL A 106 14.88 12.50 5.10
C VAL A 106 16.19 12.19 4.38
N ARG A 107 17.19 13.04 4.59
CA ARG A 107 18.51 12.82 4.01
C ARG A 107 19.19 11.64 4.69
N ARG A 108 19.57 10.65 3.89
CA ARG A 108 20.43 9.56 4.34
C ARG A 108 21.85 10.09 4.59
N ALA A 109 22.53 9.44 5.50
CA ALA A 109 23.96 9.64 5.75
C ALA A 109 24.60 8.27 5.92
N ASP A 110 25.84 8.15 5.52
CA ASP A 110 26.64 6.99 5.87
C ASP A 110 27.06 7.14 7.35
N LEU A 111 26.62 6.18 8.15
CA LEU A 111 26.93 6.11 9.58
C LEU A 111 27.83 4.90 9.79
N ASP A 112 29.13 5.10 9.63
CA ASP A 112 30.13 4.05 9.79
C ASP A 112 29.96 3.34 11.15
N GLY A 113 29.74 2.02 11.11
CA GLY A 113 29.57 1.18 12.28
C GLY A 113 28.24 1.29 13.04
N ALA A 114 27.32 2.20 12.69
CA ALA A 114 26.01 2.26 13.31
C ALA A 114 25.15 1.05 12.90
N ARG A 115 24.57 0.37 13.88
CA ARG A 115 23.71 -0.81 13.64
C ARG A 115 22.46 -0.73 14.50
N SER A 116 21.36 -1.27 13.98
CA SER A 116 20.18 -1.55 14.79
C SER A 116 20.50 -2.66 15.81
N THR A 117 20.03 -2.49 17.04
CA THR A 117 20.28 -3.45 18.13
C THR A 117 19.47 -4.74 18.01
N GLU A 118 18.31 -4.69 17.34
CA GLU A 118 17.48 -5.88 17.11
C GLU A 118 16.82 -5.79 15.72
N VAL A 119 17.21 -6.65 14.83
CA VAL A 119 16.51 -6.89 13.58
C VAL A 119 16.14 -8.36 13.56
N ALA A 120 14.84 -8.67 13.64
CA ALA A 120 14.36 -10.02 13.43
C ALA A 120 14.82 -10.54 12.06
N PRO A 121 15.17 -11.80 11.93
CA PRO A 121 15.50 -12.37 10.63
C PRO A 121 14.30 -12.22 9.69
N PRO A 122 14.53 -12.04 8.37
CA PRO A 122 13.44 -11.97 7.42
C PRO A 122 12.65 -13.29 7.40
N PRO A 123 11.36 -13.26 7.08
CA PRO A 123 10.59 -14.49 6.87
C PRO A 123 11.16 -15.30 5.70
N PRO A 124 10.83 -16.61 5.59
CA PRO A 124 11.16 -17.40 4.42
C PRO A 124 10.73 -16.69 3.12
N GLY A 125 11.49 -16.86 2.03
CA GLY A 125 11.25 -16.15 0.79
C GLY A 125 9.99 -16.61 0.05
N PRO A 126 9.55 -15.84 -0.97
CA PRO A 126 8.32 -16.13 -1.72
C PRO A 126 8.34 -17.48 -2.45
N GLU A 127 9.51 -18.06 -2.70
CA GLU A 127 9.68 -19.38 -3.32
C GLU A 127 9.19 -20.52 -2.43
N THR A 128 9.10 -20.31 -1.11
CA THR A 128 8.56 -21.28 -0.15
C THR A 128 7.07 -21.08 0.11
N GLY A 129 6.50 -19.99 -0.41
CA GLY A 129 5.13 -19.61 -0.16
C GLY A 129 4.16 -20.24 -1.15
N GLU A 130 2.90 -20.32 -0.75
CA GLU A 130 1.79 -20.84 -1.53
C GLU A 130 0.75 -19.75 -1.81
N GLU A 131 0.16 -19.78 -3.01
CA GLU A 131 -1.04 -19.00 -3.29
C GLU A 131 -2.21 -19.61 -2.52
N ARG A 132 -3.02 -18.75 -1.88
CA ARG A 132 -4.23 -19.16 -1.17
C ARG A 132 -5.41 -18.35 -1.70
N PRO A 133 -6.60 -18.96 -1.79
CA PRO A 133 -7.79 -18.24 -2.23
C PRO A 133 -8.06 -17.07 -1.27
N PRO A 134 -8.63 -15.96 -1.78
CA PRO A 134 -9.08 -14.86 -0.93
C PRO A 134 -10.18 -15.33 0.02
N ALA A 135 -10.28 -14.64 1.17
CA ALA A 135 -11.32 -14.90 2.17
C ALA A 135 -12.72 -14.37 1.74
N PHE A 136 -12.82 -13.81 0.55
CA PHE A 136 -14.03 -13.20 0.00
C PHE A 136 -14.23 -13.63 -1.45
N THR A 137 -15.49 -13.58 -1.91
CA THR A 137 -15.78 -13.67 -3.34
C THR A 137 -15.80 -12.27 -3.93
N ALA A 138 -14.86 -11.99 -4.82
CA ALA A 138 -14.82 -10.71 -5.51
C ALA A 138 -16.10 -10.51 -6.33
N PRO A 139 -16.71 -9.30 -6.31
CA PRO A 139 -17.96 -9.04 -7.00
C PRO A 139 -17.84 -9.20 -8.52
N SER A 140 -16.65 -9.03 -9.06
CA SER A 140 -16.33 -9.29 -10.46
C SER A 140 -14.80 -9.40 -10.65
N SER A 141 -14.36 -10.12 -11.67
CA SER A 141 -12.97 -10.20 -12.11
C SER A 141 -12.81 -9.42 -13.41
N PRO A 142 -11.67 -8.74 -13.68
CA PRO A 142 -10.47 -8.66 -12.85
C PRO A 142 -10.61 -7.69 -11.65
N THR A 143 -9.74 -7.85 -10.65
CA THR A 143 -9.68 -7.01 -9.47
C THR A 143 -8.21 -6.72 -9.12
N PHE A 144 -7.95 -5.82 -8.15
CA PHE A 144 -6.59 -5.56 -7.70
C PHE A 144 -5.94 -6.85 -7.17
N PHE A 145 -6.63 -7.59 -6.31
CA PHE A 145 -6.26 -8.96 -5.96
C PHE A 145 -7.40 -9.92 -6.34
N PRO A 146 -7.13 -11.01 -7.07
CA PRO A 146 -5.83 -11.52 -7.52
C PRO A 146 -5.40 -11.04 -8.92
N GLY A 147 -6.06 -10.06 -9.51
CA GLY A 147 -5.82 -9.63 -10.89
C GLY A 147 -4.46 -8.94 -11.09
N ALA A 148 -4.19 -7.86 -10.35
CA ALA A 148 -2.96 -7.10 -10.43
C ALA A 148 -1.89 -7.51 -9.43
N ILE A 149 -2.28 -8.07 -8.28
CA ILE A 149 -1.37 -8.51 -7.21
C ILE A 149 -1.36 -10.04 -7.11
N GLU A 150 -0.17 -10.61 -6.96
CA GLU A 150 0.06 -11.98 -6.53
C GLU A 150 0.42 -11.99 -5.05
N ILE A 151 -0.11 -12.96 -4.29
CA ILE A 151 0.22 -13.15 -2.87
C ILE A 151 0.65 -14.59 -2.65
N ARG A 152 1.82 -14.79 -2.03
CA ARG A 152 2.32 -16.09 -1.58
C ARG A 152 2.46 -16.09 -0.07
N PHE A 153 1.68 -16.89 0.61
CA PHE A 153 1.72 -17.03 2.06
C PHE A 153 2.81 -18.02 2.48
N VAL A 154 3.67 -17.59 3.38
CA VAL A 154 4.68 -18.44 4.04
C VAL A 154 4.25 -18.83 5.46
N ALA A 155 3.30 -18.08 6.05
CA ALA A 155 2.64 -18.43 7.29
C ALA A 155 1.22 -17.83 7.33
N GLY A 156 0.28 -18.50 8.00
CA GLY A 156 -1.10 -18.01 8.11
C GLY A 156 -1.83 -17.99 6.76
N GLY A 157 -2.77 -17.06 6.59
CA GLY A 157 -3.60 -16.88 5.40
C GLY A 157 -4.82 -16.04 5.70
N PHE A 158 -5.65 -15.77 4.70
CA PHE A 158 -6.87 -14.97 4.88
C PHE A 158 -7.79 -15.52 5.99
N GLY A 159 -8.25 -14.64 6.90
CA GLY A 159 -9.21 -14.99 7.95
C GLY A 159 -8.66 -15.83 9.10
N GLY A 160 -7.36 -16.09 9.13
CA GLY A 160 -6.73 -16.96 10.13
C GLY A 160 -5.99 -16.23 11.25
N GLY A 161 -6.07 -14.91 11.33
CA GLY A 161 -5.28 -14.09 12.26
C GLY A 161 -3.89 -13.77 11.71
N PRO A 162 -2.84 -13.73 12.53
CA PRO A 162 -1.52 -13.33 12.09
C PRO A 162 -1.04 -14.10 10.86
N ALA A 163 -0.55 -13.39 9.85
CA ALA A 163 -0.12 -13.99 8.61
C ALA A 163 1.14 -13.32 8.05
N THR A 164 1.91 -14.09 7.30
CA THR A 164 3.06 -13.59 6.55
C THR A 164 2.88 -13.94 5.08
N GLY A 165 2.82 -12.91 4.24
CA GLY A 165 2.67 -13.03 2.80
C GLY A 165 3.68 -12.19 2.04
N TRP A 166 4.08 -12.69 0.88
CA TRP A 166 4.88 -11.97 -0.11
C TRP A 166 3.99 -11.51 -1.25
N PHE A 167 4.12 -10.24 -1.59
CA PHE A 167 3.30 -9.53 -2.56
C PHE A 167 4.12 -9.15 -3.77
N ARG A 168 3.57 -9.38 -4.96
CA ARG A 168 4.16 -8.94 -6.22
C ARG A 168 3.09 -8.29 -7.09
N LEU A 169 3.39 -7.08 -7.58
CA LEU A 169 2.56 -6.42 -8.58
C LEU A 169 2.85 -7.06 -9.94
N LYS A 170 1.86 -7.81 -10.49
CA LYS A 170 1.95 -8.53 -11.77
C LYS A 170 1.66 -7.66 -12.98
N ALA A 171 0.86 -6.61 -12.79
CA ALA A 171 0.52 -5.64 -13.81
C ALA A 171 1.32 -4.35 -13.60
N PRO A 172 1.61 -3.56 -14.66
CA PRO A 172 2.12 -2.22 -14.50
C PRO A 172 1.19 -1.38 -13.63
N LEU A 173 1.74 -0.56 -12.74
CA LEU A 173 0.92 0.40 -11.97
C LEU A 173 0.27 1.40 -12.92
N VAL A 174 1.08 2.03 -13.78
CA VAL A 174 0.62 2.87 -14.88
C VAL A 174 1.00 2.17 -16.18
N GLU A 175 0.06 2.12 -17.11
CA GLU A 175 0.27 1.44 -18.39
C GLU A 175 1.50 1.98 -19.12
N GLY A 176 2.40 1.08 -19.50
CA GLY A 176 3.65 1.42 -20.17
C GLY A 176 4.81 1.81 -19.27
N GLU A 177 4.62 1.83 -17.94
CA GLU A 177 5.67 2.14 -16.98
C GLU A 177 6.06 0.91 -16.16
N GLU A 178 7.35 0.82 -15.79
CA GLU A 178 7.82 -0.17 -14.81
C GLU A 178 7.64 0.40 -13.40
N PRO A 179 6.89 -0.26 -12.51
CA PRO A 179 6.69 0.23 -11.16
C PRO A 179 7.99 0.25 -10.35
N SER A 180 8.23 1.31 -9.60
CA SER A 180 9.36 1.39 -8.67
C SER A 180 9.16 0.43 -7.48
N PRO A 181 10.22 0.08 -6.75
CA PRO A 181 10.10 -0.69 -5.51
C PRO A 181 9.24 0.00 -4.44
N LEU A 182 9.23 1.35 -4.37
CA LEU A 182 8.37 2.11 -3.45
C LEU A 182 6.89 2.04 -3.84
N GLN A 183 6.58 2.08 -5.13
CA GLN A 183 5.21 1.89 -5.63
C GLN A 183 4.70 0.48 -5.32
N ARG A 184 5.54 -0.55 -5.50
CA ARG A 184 5.24 -1.95 -5.15
C ARG A 184 4.98 -2.10 -3.65
N LEU A 185 5.79 -1.43 -2.83
CA LEU A 185 5.62 -1.43 -1.38
C LEU A 185 4.32 -0.74 -0.96
N ALA A 186 4.00 0.43 -1.52
CA ALA A 186 2.76 1.13 -1.22
C ALA A 186 1.52 0.32 -1.63
N ALA A 187 1.58 -0.38 -2.78
CA ALA A 187 0.54 -1.30 -3.24
C ALA A 187 0.30 -2.45 -2.26
N ALA A 188 1.37 -3.02 -1.69
CA ALA A 188 1.32 -4.15 -0.77
C ALA A 188 0.92 -3.75 0.65
N ALA A 189 1.36 -2.58 1.15
CA ALA A 189 1.23 -2.18 2.55
C ALA A 189 -0.22 -2.11 3.06
N ASP A 190 -1.19 -1.84 2.16
CA ASP A 190 -2.61 -1.76 2.49
C ASP A 190 -3.28 -3.13 2.73
N PHE A 191 -2.58 -4.24 2.45
CA PHE A 191 -3.11 -5.59 2.68
C PHE A 191 -2.98 -6.07 4.13
N GLY A 192 -2.33 -5.31 5.03
CA GLY A 192 -2.04 -5.75 6.39
C GLY A 192 -3.26 -6.32 7.10
N ASN A 193 -4.34 -5.56 7.19
CA ASN A 193 -5.61 -6.03 7.77
C ASN A 193 -6.22 -7.19 6.96
N GLY A 194 -6.22 -7.10 5.63
CA GLY A 194 -6.85 -8.11 4.78
C GLY A 194 -6.30 -9.51 4.98
N ILE A 195 -4.99 -9.66 5.18
CA ILE A 195 -4.35 -10.96 5.38
C ILE A 195 -4.32 -11.42 6.84
N SER A 196 -4.49 -10.53 7.82
CA SER A 196 -4.35 -10.85 9.24
C SER A 196 -5.64 -10.72 10.04
N THR A 197 -6.78 -10.48 9.39
CA THR A 197 -8.07 -10.38 10.07
C THR A 197 -8.47 -11.71 10.71
N VAL A 198 -9.18 -11.62 11.84
CA VAL A 198 -9.83 -12.75 12.53
C VAL A 198 -11.34 -12.73 12.38
N LEU A 199 -11.88 -11.73 11.69
CA LEU A 199 -13.31 -11.54 11.48
C LEU A 199 -13.76 -12.21 10.19
N HIS A 200 -14.99 -12.75 10.23
CA HIS A 200 -15.63 -13.29 9.05
C HIS A 200 -16.05 -12.17 8.10
N TRP A 201 -15.66 -12.31 6.85
CA TRP A 201 -15.94 -11.33 5.79
C TRP A 201 -17.45 -11.06 5.62
N ASP A 202 -18.27 -12.12 5.69
CA ASP A 202 -19.72 -12.02 5.44
C ASP A 202 -20.48 -11.42 6.64
N GLU A 203 -19.87 -11.37 7.81
CA GLU A 203 -20.51 -10.91 9.05
C GLU A 203 -20.07 -9.50 9.46
N HIS A 204 -18.87 -9.10 9.09
CA HIS A 204 -18.26 -7.89 9.58
C HIS A 204 -17.69 -7.00 8.48
N LEU A 205 -17.82 -5.71 8.70
CA LEU A 205 -17.08 -4.68 8.03
C LEU A 205 -15.82 -4.37 8.85
N PHE A 206 -14.65 -4.30 8.21
CA PHE A 206 -13.39 -3.93 8.85
C PHE A 206 -12.56 -3.10 7.86
N ILE A 207 -12.77 -1.78 7.90
CA ILE A 207 -12.22 -0.81 6.94
C ILE A 207 -11.13 0.00 7.62
N ASN A 208 -10.03 0.24 6.93
CA ASN A 208 -9.00 1.16 7.37
C ASN A 208 -9.25 2.56 6.78
N PRO A 209 -9.46 3.59 7.62
CA PRO A 209 -9.53 4.99 7.17
C PRO A 209 -8.16 5.61 6.92
N ASP A 210 -7.09 4.93 7.32
CA ASP A 210 -5.71 5.40 7.15
C ASP A 210 -4.75 4.25 6.82
N LEU A 211 -3.57 4.64 6.38
CA LEU A 211 -2.39 3.79 6.28
C LEU A 211 -1.16 4.65 6.52
N THR A 212 -0.34 4.29 7.51
CA THR A 212 0.97 4.93 7.71
C THR A 212 2.09 3.91 7.49
N VAL A 213 3.05 4.28 6.65
CA VAL A 213 4.24 3.50 6.34
C VAL A 213 5.48 4.26 6.83
N TYR A 214 6.36 3.59 7.57
CA TYR A 214 7.70 4.06 7.91
C TYR A 214 8.73 3.18 7.25
N LEU A 215 9.75 3.80 6.69
CA LEU A 215 10.83 3.11 5.99
C LEU A 215 12.18 3.37 6.69
N ASP A 216 12.92 2.29 6.89
CA ASP A 216 14.28 2.31 7.42
C ASP A 216 15.28 2.44 6.26
N ARG A 217 14.91 1.98 5.07
CA ARG A 217 15.63 2.05 3.81
C ARG A 217 14.69 1.88 2.62
N GLU A 218 15.14 2.17 1.43
CA GLU A 218 14.39 1.84 0.22
C GLU A 218 14.33 0.33 0.00
N PRO A 219 13.14 -0.17 -0.41
CA PRO A 219 12.99 -1.56 -0.82
C PRO A 219 13.71 -1.81 -2.14
N VAL A 220 14.02 -3.09 -2.41
CA VAL A 220 14.61 -3.52 -3.68
C VAL A 220 13.88 -4.74 -4.24
N GLY A 221 13.85 -4.83 -5.58
CA GLY A 221 13.22 -5.93 -6.30
C GLY A 221 11.71 -5.83 -6.39
N GLU A 222 11.07 -6.95 -6.77
CA GLU A 222 9.65 -6.99 -7.09
C GLU A 222 8.77 -7.49 -5.94
N TRP A 223 9.34 -8.21 -4.98
CA TRP A 223 8.63 -8.85 -3.89
C TRP A 223 8.72 -8.02 -2.61
N ILE A 224 7.56 -7.74 -2.03
CA ILE A 224 7.40 -7.08 -0.73
C ILE A 224 6.76 -8.09 0.24
N GLY A 225 7.44 -8.37 1.34
CA GLY A 225 6.94 -9.22 2.42
C GLY A 225 6.19 -8.40 3.45
N LEU A 226 5.03 -8.88 3.89
CA LEU A 226 4.28 -8.38 5.03
C LEU A 226 4.14 -9.48 6.07
N GLU A 227 4.62 -9.22 7.29
CA GLU A 227 4.27 -9.99 8.48
C GLU A 227 3.28 -9.16 9.28
N ALA A 228 2.00 -9.54 9.21
CA ALA A 228 0.87 -8.74 9.66
C ALA A 228 0.13 -9.36 10.83
N ARG A 229 -0.39 -8.49 11.71
CA ARG A 229 -1.25 -8.82 12.84
C ARG A 229 -2.35 -7.79 12.99
N THR A 230 -3.59 -8.25 13.14
CA THR A 230 -4.74 -7.42 13.49
C THR A 230 -5.11 -7.62 14.96
N THR A 231 -5.32 -6.52 15.66
CA THR A 231 -5.83 -6.47 17.03
C THR A 231 -7.17 -5.74 17.04
N ILE A 232 -8.15 -6.29 17.75
CA ILE A 232 -9.53 -5.77 17.78
C ILE A 232 -9.95 -5.57 19.22
N ALA A 233 -10.50 -4.37 19.52
CA ALA A 233 -11.16 -4.07 20.78
C ALA A 233 -12.68 -4.32 20.70
N PRO A 234 -13.34 -4.66 21.82
CA PRO A 234 -14.78 -4.96 21.84
C PRO A 234 -15.68 -3.79 21.42
N ASP A 235 -15.19 -2.57 21.45
CA ASP A 235 -15.92 -1.34 21.13
C ASP A 235 -15.88 -0.97 19.63
N GLY A 236 -15.39 -1.87 18.75
CA GLY A 236 -15.40 -1.68 17.31
C GLY A 236 -14.21 -0.88 16.77
N ILE A 237 -13.14 -0.75 17.54
CA ILE A 237 -11.87 -0.16 17.11
C ILE A 237 -10.83 -1.28 17.00
N GLY A 238 -10.02 -1.24 15.95
CA GLY A 238 -8.91 -2.17 15.78
C GLY A 238 -7.69 -1.48 15.19
N THR A 239 -6.60 -2.23 15.14
CA THR A 239 -5.37 -1.84 14.45
C THR A 239 -4.81 -3.03 13.69
N ALA A 240 -4.27 -2.77 12.51
CA ALA A 240 -3.42 -3.74 11.81
C ALA A 240 -2.00 -3.19 11.75
N GLU A 241 -1.04 -4.01 12.12
CA GLU A 241 0.38 -3.70 12.10
C GLU A 241 1.11 -4.70 11.22
N SER A 242 2.05 -4.22 10.42
CA SER A 242 2.85 -5.07 9.53
C SER A 242 4.33 -4.70 9.63
N GLN A 243 5.19 -5.70 9.79
CA GLN A 243 6.59 -5.55 9.44
C GLN A 243 6.73 -5.73 7.94
N LEU A 244 7.53 -4.87 7.31
CA LEU A 244 7.74 -4.85 5.86
C LEU A 244 9.14 -5.36 5.52
N TYR A 245 9.20 -6.19 4.49
CA TYR A 245 10.44 -6.84 4.05
C TYR A 245 10.59 -6.75 2.53
N ASP A 246 11.82 -6.79 2.08
CA ASP A 246 12.21 -7.26 0.76
C ASP A 246 13.10 -8.50 0.91
N ARG A 247 13.61 -9.06 -0.19
CA ARG A 247 14.46 -10.25 -0.16
C ARG A 247 15.81 -10.05 0.56
N ARG A 248 16.19 -8.81 0.86
CA ARG A 248 17.41 -8.48 1.64
C ARG A 248 17.13 -8.36 3.15
N GLY A 249 15.85 -8.36 3.55
CA GLY A 249 15.45 -8.24 4.95
C GLY A 249 14.46 -7.12 5.20
N ARG A 250 14.38 -6.66 6.44
CA ARG A 250 13.44 -5.63 6.86
C ARG A 250 13.67 -4.30 6.13
N VAL A 251 12.59 -3.68 5.68
CA VAL A 251 12.58 -2.35 5.03
C VAL A 251 11.82 -1.31 5.84
N GLY A 252 10.96 -1.73 6.76
CA GLY A 252 10.17 -0.80 7.54
C GLY A 252 8.96 -1.45 8.21
N ARG A 253 7.93 -0.65 8.44
CA ARG A 253 6.66 -1.08 9.04
C ARG A 253 5.49 -0.28 8.47
N ALA A 254 4.28 -0.86 8.56
CA ALA A 254 3.02 -0.18 8.27
C ALA A 254 2.04 -0.36 9.42
N SER A 255 1.13 0.60 9.58
CA SER A 255 0.05 0.54 10.57
C SER A 255 -1.22 1.15 9.98
N GLN A 256 -2.37 0.59 10.36
CA GLN A 256 -3.71 1.02 9.95
C GLN A 256 -4.61 1.06 11.19
N ALA A 257 -5.39 2.12 11.37
CA ALA A 257 -6.56 2.09 12.26
C ALA A 257 -7.69 1.35 11.55
N LEU A 258 -8.58 0.71 12.30
CA LEU A 258 -9.70 -0.06 11.75
C LEU A 258 -11.02 0.39 12.37
N LEU A 259 -11.99 0.70 11.50
CA LEU A 259 -13.40 0.76 11.82
C LEU A 259 -13.98 -0.64 11.67
N ILE A 260 -14.55 -1.18 12.75
CA ILE A 260 -15.15 -2.50 12.76
C ILE A 260 -16.62 -2.39 13.11
N ALA A 261 -17.47 -2.99 12.29
CA ALA A 261 -18.92 -3.00 12.51
C ALA A 261 -19.51 -4.31 11.96
N PRO A 262 -20.67 -4.76 12.49
CA PRO A 262 -21.46 -5.80 11.84
C PRO A 262 -21.84 -5.34 10.42
N ARG A 263 -21.93 -6.28 9.48
CA ARG A 263 -22.57 -6.01 8.19
C ARG A 263 -24.07 -5.93 8.38
N ALA A 264 -24.71 -4.93 7.77
CA ALA A 264 -26.16 -4.78 7.75
C ALA A 264 -26.81 -5.81 6.83
#